data_230179bd1796ad45026059f141eb368e
#
_entry.id   230179bd1796ad45026059f141eb368e
#
_cell.length_a   1.000
_cell.length_b   1.000
_cell.length_c   1.000
_cell.angle_alpha   90.00
_cell.angle_beta   90.00
_cell.angle_gamma   90.00
#
_symmetry.space_group_name_H-M   'P 1'
#
loop_
_entity.id
_entity.type
_entity.pdbx_description
1 polymer ?
#
loop_
_entity_poly.entity_id
_entity_poly.type
_entity_poly.pdbx_seq_one_letter_code
_entity_poly.pdbx_strand_id
1 'polypeptide(L)'
;MDRRIFIKGLAASAVTIATAAGGAIRSDIDAQHIPRWRGFNLQGRFGSPDRSYTGSAFEEFDFATMAEWGFDFVRLPLSYWVWGSRDDWSLIRNEPLKEIDRAIDLGRQYKLHININFHRIPGYCINERELEPADLFSGTRAQRDKALAAAAFHWRAFAKRYKGIPNRQLSFDLINEPPKMRSYEGYLEERYVEIVKALVAGIREVDPKRLIFADGINIGQAPVMGIADLGLVQSTRGYLPKAVSHYTASWVPKDEFESFNVPTWPMKDDRGTTWDRARLKSEYIDPYKPLIDRGVQIHVGEWGCFNQTPHEVTLAWMRDSLSLWKEAGWGYSLWNLRGSFGVMDSDRKDVLYEEYKGHKLDRKMLELLKQY
;
A
#
# COMPACT_ATOMS: atom_id res chain seq x y z
N MET A 1 -65.66 -69.43 -8.98
CA MET A 1 -65.32 -68.49 -7.85
C MET A 1 -63.94 -67.94 -8.07
N ASP A 2 -63.92 -66.80 -8.74
CA ASP A 2 -62.69 -66.11 -9.13
C ASP A 2 -62.26 -65.11 -8.04
N ARG A 3 -61.08 -65.24 -7.57
CA ARG A 3 -60.43 -64.21 -6.69
C ARG A 3 -59.30 -63.53 -7.44
N ARG A 4 -59.57 -62.33 -7.96
CA ARG A 4 -58.59 -61.49 -8.57
C ARG A 4 -57.85 -60.71 -7.43
N ILE A 5 -56.55 -60.88 -7.34
CA ILE A 5 -55.66 -60.17 -6.48
C ILE A 5 -55.20 -58.92 -7.19
N PHE A 6 -55.47 -57.73 -6.59
CA PHE A 6 -54.96 -56.42 -7.06
C PHE A 6 -53.57 -56.21 -6.52
N ILE A 7 -52.56 -56.17 -7.38
CA ILE A 7 -51.20 -55.72 -6.98
C ILE A 7 -51.13 -54.18 -7.20
N LYS A 8 -51.02 -53.41 -6.13
CA LYS A 8 -50.71 -52.00 -6.20
C LYS A 8 -49.23 -51.84 -6.46
N GLY A 9 -48.86 -51.29 -7.61
CA GLY A 9 -47.48 -50.89 -7.91
C GLY A 9 -47.08 -49.67 -7.08
N LEU A 10 -46.05 -49.75 -6.27
CA LEU A 10 -45.34 -48.61 -5.70
C LEU A 10 -44.41 -48.03 -6.77
N ALA A 11 -44.69 -46.81 -7.19
CA ALA A 11 -43.77 -46.02 -7.98
C ALA A 11 -42.67 -45.45 -7.04
N ALA A 12 -41.46 -45.94 -7.15
CA ALA A 12 -40.30 -45.37 -6.48
C ALA A 12 -39.85 -44.12 -7.24
N SER A 13 -40.14 -42.94 -6.66
CA SER A 13 -39.58 -41.67 -7.15
C SER A 13 -38.11 -41.61 -6.80
N ALA A 14 -37.24 -41.75 -7.76
CA ALA A 14 -35.83 -41.49 -7.63
C ALA A 14 -35.59 -39.97 -7.51
N VAL A 15 -35.30 -39.51 -6.29
CA VAL A 15 -34.80 -38.14 -6.06
C VAL A 15 -33.37 -38.10 -6.51
N THR A 16 -33.13 -37.52 -7.67
CA THR A 16 -31.77 -37.21 -8.13
C THR A 16 -31.25 -35.99 -7.31
N ILE A 17 -30.41 -36.25 -6.32
CA ILE A 17 -29.66 -35.22 -5.64
C ILE A 17 -28.58 -34.77 -6.61
N ALA A 18 -28.84 -33.67 -7.29
CA ALA A 18 -27.78 -32.94 -8.03
C ALA A 18 -26.81 -32.34 -7.04
N THR A 19 -25.69 -32.99 -6.81
CA THR A 19 -24.55 -32.38 -6.13
C THR A 19 -23.99 -31.28 -7.01
N ALA A 20 -24.40 -30.05 -6.77
CA ALA A 20 -23.76 -28.89 -7.35
C ALA A 20 -22.36 -28.72 -6.71
N ALA A 21 -21.39 -29.50 -7.22
CA ALA A 21 -19.97 -29.23 -6.99
C ALA A 21 -19.53 -28.09 -7.89
N GLY A 22 -20.14 -26.93 -7.70
CA GLY A 22 -19.64 -25.66 -8.24
C GLY A 22 -18.50 -25.16 -7.36
N GLY A 23 -17.34 -25.80 -7.43
CA GLY A 23 -16.10 -25.16 -6.99
C GLY A 23 -15.88 -23.93 -7.87
N ALA A 24 -16.24 -22.76 -7.37
CA ALA A 24 -15.81 -21.51 -8.00
C ALA A 24 -14.29 -21.60 -8.15
N ILE A 25 -13.83 -21.72 -9.39
CA ILE A 25 -12.42 -21.51 -9.74
C ILE A 25 -12.13 -20.11 -9.24
N ARG A 26 -11.44 -20.00 -8.08
CA ARG A 26 -10.94 -18.71 -7.61
C ARG A 26 -10.01 -18.25 -8.71
N SER A 27 -10.44 -17.24 -9.46
CA SER A 27 -9.58 -16.59 -10.46
C SER A 27 -8.26 -16.25 -9.79
N ASP A 28 -7.16 -16.59 -10.43
CA ASP A 28 -5.83 -16.19 -9.94
C ASP A 28 -5.82 -14.67 -9.78
N ILE A 29 -5.31 -14.18 -8.65
CA ILE A 29 -5.18 -12.75 -8.41
C ILE A 29 -4.11 -12.21 -9.35
N ASP A 30 -4.47 -11.22 -10.13
CA ASP A 30 -3.61 -10.48 -11.03
C ASP A 30 -3.86 -8.96 -10.92
N ALA A 31 -3.17 -8.16 -11.71
CA ALA A 31 -3.27 -6.70 -11.63
C ALA A 31 -4.64 -6.14 -12.09
N GLN A 32 -5.45 -6.91 -12.77
CA GLN A 32 -6.80 -6.52 -13.20
C GLN A 32 -7.88 -6.97 -12.20
N HIS A 33 -7.56 -7.92 -11.32
CA HIS A 33 -8.50 -8.54 -10.41
C HIS A 33 -7.90 -8.70 -9.02
N ILE A 34 -7.65 -7.57 -8.35
CA ILE A 34 -7.24 -7.57 -6.93
C ILE A 34 -8.48 -7.47 -6.03
N PRO A 35 -8.48 -8.10 -4.85
CA PRO A 35 -9.46 -7.83 -3.81
C PRO A 35 -9.35 -6.37 -3.33
N ARG A 36 -10.42 -5.87 -2.75
CA ARG A 36 -10.38 -4.61 -2.02
C ARG A 36 -9.64 -4.81 -0.69
N TRP A 37 -8.34 -5.01 -0.76
CA TRP A 37 -7.50 -5.22 0.41
C TRP A 37 -7.45 -4.02 1.33
N ARG A 38 -7.58 -4.25 2.64
CA ARG A 38 -7.55 -3.22 3.68
C ARG A 38 -6.55 -3.57 4.76
N GLY A 39 -5.73 -2.63 5.17
CA GLY A 39 -4.74 -2.90 6.19
C GLY A 39 -3.85 -1.74 6.56
N PHE A 40 -2.61 -2.06 6.87
CA PHE A 40 -1.68 -1.13 7.50
C PHE A 40 -0.28 -1.24 6.91
N ASN A 41 0.49 -0.16 7.05
CA ASN A 41 1.92 -0.17 6.88
C ASN A 41 2.59 -0.63 8.18
N LEU A 42 3.53 -1.57 8.10
CA LEU A 42 4.39 -2.00 9.20
C LEU A 42 5.82 -1.57 8.95
N GLN A 43 6.35 -0.68 9.80
CA GLN A 43 7.62 0.01 9.59
C GLN A 43 8.85 -0.73 10.16
N GLY A 44 8.78 -2.05 10.36
CA GLY A 44 9.83 -2.82 11.02
C GLY A 44 11.22 -2.71 10.38
N ARG A 45 11.32 -2.56 9.07
CA ARG A 45 12.60 -2.44 8.32
C ARG A 45 12.66 -1.17 7.47
N PHE A 46 12.06 -0.12 7.97
CA PHE A 46 11.99 1.20 7.36
C PHE A 46 13.24 2.07 7.56
N GLY A 47 14.10 1.73 8.50
CA GLY A 47 15.15 2.56 9.05
C GLY A 47 16.17 3.12 8.06
N SER A 48 16.83 4.19 8.50
CA SER A 48 17.99 4.84 7.88
C SER A 48 19.26 4.50 8.67
N PRO A 49 20.40 4.19 8.03
CA PRO A 49 21.64 3.86 8.72
C PRO A 49 22.23 5.07 9.48
N ASP A 50 21.88 6.29 9.09
CA ASP A 50 22.39 7.53 9.69
C ASP A 50 21.52 8.07 10.82
N ARG A 51 20.37 7.43 11.05
CA ARG A 51 19.50 7.73 12.19
C ARG A 51 19.44 6.51 13.09
N SER A 52 19.33 6.72 14.40
CA SER A 52 19.20 5.67 15.41
C SER A 52 17.97 4.76 15.22
N TYR A 53 17.16 5.04 14.21
CA TYR A 53 16.01 4.26 13.81
C TYR A 53 16.43 3.13 12.87
N THR A 54 16.92 2.06 13.43
CA THR A 54 17.32 0.84 12.66
C THR A 54 16.14 -0.03 12.26
N GLY A 55 14.93 0.36 12.63
CA GLY A 55 13.73 -0.47 12.48
C GLY A 55 13.74 -1.65 13.46
N SER A 56 12.60 -1.94 14.04
CA SER A 56 12.39 -3.14 14.87
C SER A 56 12.19 -4.38 13.99
N ALA A 57 12.24 -5.56 14.60
CA ALA A 57 11.73 -6.78 13.99
C ALA A 57 10.21 -6.65 13.76
N PHE A 58 9.69 -7.40 12.78
CA PHE A 58 8.23 -7.52 12.63
C PHE A 58 7.67 -8.37 13.77
N GLU A 59 6.67 -7.86 14.46
CA GLU A 59 6.07 -8.56 15.60
C GLU A 59 4.88 -9.41 15.14
N GLU A 60 4.85 -10.68 15.54
CA GLU A 60 3.73 -11.59 15.25
C GLU A 60 2.41 -11.04 15.78
N PHE A 61 2.46 -10.32 16.91
CA PHE A 61 1.33 -9.63 17.50
C PHE A 61 0.59 -8.71 16.49
N ASP A 62 1.32 -7.98 15.65
CA ASP A 62 0.74 -7.07 14.66
C ASP A 62 -0.08 -7.83 13.61
N PHE A 63 0.46 -8.95 13.11
CA PHE A 63 -0.22 -9.79 12.11
C PHE A 63 -1.46 -10.47 12.70
N ALA A 64 -1.32 -11.03 13.89
CA ALA A 64 -2.43 -11.67 14.60
C ALA A 64 -3.56 -10.68 14.89
N THR A 65 -3.22 -9.47 15.34
CA THR A 65 -4.17 -8.41 15.67
C THR A 65 -4.89 -7.89 14.43
N MET A 66 -4.18 -7.65 13.33
CA MET A 66 -4.81 -7.23 12.08
C MET A 66 -5.79 -8.28 11.57
N ALA A 67 -5.42 -9.56 11.60
CA ALA A 67 -6.29 -10.66 11.19
C ALA A 67 -7.53 -10.79 12.11
N GLU A 68 -7.36 -10.68 13.44
CA GLU A 68 -8.45 -10.67 14.42
C GLU A 68 -9.45 -9.55 14.16
N TRP A 69 -8.96 -8.38 13.74
CA TRP A 69 -9.81 -7.24 13.41
C TRP A 69 -10.49 -7.32 12.04
N GLY A 70 -10.13 -8.33 11.22
CA GLY A 70 -10.70 -8.56 9.89
C GLY A 70 -10.04 -7.74 8.77
N PHE A 71 -8.80 -7.30 8.97
CA PHE A 71 -7.96 -6.76 7.90
C PHE A 71 -7.24 -7.88 7.16
N ASP A 72 -6.80 -7.60 5.93
CA ASP A 72 -6.27 -8.61 5.02
C ASP A 72 -5.02 -8.17 4.23
N PHE A 73 -4.46 -7.00 4.53
CA PHE A 73 -3.33 -6.42 3.80
C PHE A 73 -2.27 -5.81 4.71
N VAL A 74 -1.02 -6.06 4.38
CA VAL A 74 0.16 -5.48 5.05
C VAL A 74 1.10 -4.94 3.99
N ARG A 75 1.33 -3.63 4.00
CA ARG A 75 2.43 -3.03 3.24
C ARG A 75 3.67 -2.97 4.11
N LEU A 76 4.80 -3.43 3.60
CA LEU A 76 6.10 -3.39 4.25
C LEU A 76 6.98 -2.36 3.56
N PRO A 77 7.04 -1.12 4.05
CA PRO A 77 7.99 -0.13 3.55
C PRO A 77 9.40 -0.51 4.01
N LEU A 78 10.24 -0.96 3.07
CA LEU A 78 11.57 -1.49 3.34
C LEU A 78 12.65 -0.54 2.81
N SER A 79 13.73 -0.39 3.57
CA SER A 79 14.94 0.26 3.13
C SER A 79 15.95 -0.75 2.64
N TYR A 80 16.46 -0.61 1.40
CA TYR A 80 17.50 -1.50 0.89
C TYR A 80 18.79 -1.45 1.71
N TRP A 81 19.02 -0.40 2.48
CA TRP A 81 20.16 -0.29 3.40
C TRP A 81 20.18 -1.36 4.48
N VAL A 82 19.03 -2.00 4.77
CA VAL A 82 18.94 -3.13 5.70
C VAL A 82 19.74 -4.33 5.19
N TRP A 83 19.65 -4.63 3.92
CA TRP A 83 20.32 -5.80 3.31
C TRP A 83 21.44 -5.43 2.32
N GLY A 84 21.54 -4.20 1.88
CA GLY A 84 22.50 -3.70 0.90
C GLY A 84 23.53 -2.75 1.51
N SER A 85 24.22 -2.03 0.64
CA SER A 85 25.15 -0.95 0.99
C SER A 85 25.02 0.19 -0.02
N ARG A 86 25.14 1.43 0.44
CA ARG A 86 25.24 2.60 -0.44
C ARG A 86 26.57 2.65 -1.20
N ASP A 87 27.64 2.14 -0.59
CA ASP A 87 28.98 2.15 -1.18
C ASP A 87 29.14 1.05 -2.23
N ASP A 88 28.38 -0.05 -2.08
CA ASP A 88 28.37 -1.18 -3.01
C ASP A 88 26.92 -1.67 -3.23
N TRP A 89 26.31 -1.19 -4.29
CA TRP A 89 24.95 -1.60 -4.66
C TRP A 89 24.84 -3.06 -5.16
N SER A 90 25.95 -3.74 -5.41
CA SER A 90 25.94 -5.16 -5.77
C SER A 90 25.83 -6.09 -4.54
N LEU A 91 26.05 -5.54 -3.35
CA LEU A 91 26.02 -6.30 -2.11
C LEU A 91 24.55 -6.57 -1.67
N ILE A 92 24.23 -7.85 -1.46
CA ILE A 92 23.00 -8.30 -0.81
C ILE A 92 23.35 -9.27 0.31
N ARG A 93 23.09 -8.88 1.55
CA ARG A 93 23.29 -9.70 2.74
C ARG A 93 22.05 -10.54 3.01
N ASN A 94 22.22 -11.86 3.13
CA ASN A 94 21.08 -12.78 3.33
C ASN A 94 20.50 -12.74 4.72
N GLU A 95 21.29 -12.47 5.75
CA GLU A 95 20.84 -12.53 7.14
C GLU A 95 19.70 -11.53 7.43
N PRO A 96 19.79 -10.25 7.04
CA PRO A 96 18.67 -9.31 7.23
C PRO A 96 17.41 -9.68 6.43
N LEU A 97 17.54 -10.41 5.31
CA LEU A 97 16.41 -10.84 4.51
C LEU A 97 15.55 -11.91 5.19
N LYS A 98 16.10 -12.66 6.17
CA LYS A 98 15.34 -13.66 6.94
C LYS A 98 14.17 -13.02 7.72
N GLU A 99 14.30 -11.77 8.11
CA GLU A 99 13.21 -11.06 8.79
C GLU A 99 12.07 -10.73 7.82
N ILE A 100 12.38 -10.47 6.55
CA ILE A 100 11.37 -10.29 5.50
C ILE A 100 10.71 -11.63 5.17
N ASP A 101 11.49 -12.72 5.11
CA ASP A 101 10.96 -14.09 4.95
C ASP A 101 9.95 -14.40 6.07
N ARG A 102 10.33 -14.08 7.32
CA ARG A 102 9.47 -14.26 8.49
C ARG A 102 8.16 -13.46 8.38
N ALA A 103 8.22 -12.21 7.93
CA ALA A 103 7.02 -11.41 7.72
C ALA A 103 6.08 -12.02 6.66
N ILE A 104 6.63 -12.59 5.58
CA ILE A 104 5.86 -13.30 4.56
C ILE A 104 5.23 -14.57 5.14
N ASP A 105 5.96 -15.32 5.97
CA ASP A 105 5.44 -16.51 6.65
C ASP A 105 4.32 -16.17 7.64
N LEU A 106 4.45 -15.09 8.40
CA LEU A 106 3.39 -14.56 9.26
C LEU A 106 2.17 -14.14 8.43
N GLY A 107 2.37 -13.44 7.31
CA GLY A 107 1.29 -13.13 6.38
C GLY A 107 0.53 -14.38 5.92
N ARG A 108 1.24 -15.46 5.57
CA ARG A 108 0.64 -16.75 5.21
C ARG A 108 -0.13 -17.38 6.39
N GLN A 109 0.46 -17.38 7.58
CA GLN A 109 -0.14 -17.93 8.80
C GLN A 109 -1.46 -17.24 9.14
N TYR A 110 -1.48 -15.91 9.07
CA TYR A 110 -2.64 -15.08 9.42
C TYR A 110 -3.53 -14.70 8.23
N LYS A 111 -3.26 -15.24 7.04
CA LYS A 111 -4.01 -14.99 5.79
C LYS A 111 -4.04 -13.52 5.37
N LEU A 112 -2.97 -12.81 5.63
CA LEU A 112 -2.75 -11.44 5.21
C LEU A 112 -1.94 -11.41 3.90
N HIS A 113 -2.32 -10.56 2.95
CA HIS A 113 -1.50 -10.28 1.78
C HIS A 113 -0.32 -9.40 2.16
N ILE A 114 0.87 -9.77 1.75
CA ILE A 114 2.09 -8.98 1.98
C ILE A 114 2.45 -8.21 0.71
N ASN A 115 2.58 -6.91 0.84
CA ASN A 115 3.06 -6.02 -0.22
C ASN A 115 4.44 -5.49 0.15
N ILE A 116 5.48 -5.99 -0.51
CA ILE A 116 6.86 -5.52 -0.30
C ILE A 116 7.06 -4.24 -1.08
N ASN A 117 7.30 -3.14 -0.37
CA ASN A 117 7.61 -1.85 -0.96
C ASN A 117 9.10 -1.52 -0.75
N PHE A 118 9.80 -1.15 -1.83
CA PHE A 118 11.11 -0.53 -1.68
C PHE A 118 10.93 0.97 -1.40
N HIS A 119 10.79 1.27 -0.11
CA HIS A 119 10.65 2.65 0.37
C HIS A 119 11.93 3.46 0.13
N ARG A 120 13.06 2.78 0.26
CA ARG A 120 14.36 3.24 -0.23
C ARG A 120 14.93 2.18 -1.15
N ILE A 121 15.30 2.59 -2.33
CA ILE A 121 15.87 1.76 -3.39
C ILE A 121 17.24 2.32 -3.80
N PRO A 122 18.20 1.52 -4.28
CA PRO A 122 19.44 2.08 -4.82
C PRO A 122 19.17 3.24 -5.78
N GLY A 123 19.74 4.41 -5.47
CA GLY A 123 19.58 5.63 -6.25
C GLY A 123 18.33 6.45 -5.96
N TYR A 124 17.48 6.08 -4.99
CA TYR A 124 16.36 6.93 -4.64
C TYR A 124 15.80 6.72 -3.23
N CYS A 125 15.64 7.83 -2.54
CA CYS A 125 14.82 7.97 -1.35
C CYS A 125 14.19 9.37 -1.36
N ILE A 126 12.88 9.49 -1.17
CA ILE A 126 12.19 10.79 -1.23
C ILE A 126 12.69 11.81 -0.19
N ASN A 127 13.07 11.35 0.99
CA ASN A 127 13.43 12.22 2.13
C ASN A 127 14.94 12.43 2.31
N GLU A 128 15.78 11.63 1.64
CA GLU A 128 17.24 11.60 1.92
C GLU A 128 18.00 11.29 0.61
N ARG A 129 17.64 11.98 -0.45
CA ARG A 129 18.19 11.74 -1.81
C ARG A 129 19.69 11.96 -1.88
N GLU A 130 20.19 12.93 -1.12
CA GLU A 130 21.62 13.29 -1.01
C GLU A 130 22.49 12.17 -0.42
N LEU A 131 21.88 11.21 0.25
CA LEU A 131 22.60 10.05 0.79
C LEU A 131 22.93 9.01 -0.29
N GLU A 132 22.30 9.07 -1.45
CA GLU A 132 22.58 8.13 -2.55
C GLU A 132 23.72 8.64 -3.42
N PRO A 133 24.69 7.78 -3.79
CA PRO A 133 25.87 8.17 -4.59
C PRO A 133 25.53 8.55 -6.04
N ALA A 134 24.36 8.18 -6.52
CA ALA A 134 23.75 8.64 -7.77
C ALA A 134 22.24 8.54 -7.68
N ASP A 135 21.53 9.38 -8.41
CA ASP A 135 20.07 9.48 -8.33
C ASP A 135 19.39 8.89 -9.58
N LEU A 136 18.29 8.17 -9.39
CA LEU A 136 17.50 7.55 -10.47
C LEU A 136 16.90 8.58 -11.44
N PHE A 137 16.58 9.78 -10.95
CA PHE A 137 15.85 10.80 -11.69
C PHE A 137 16.72 11.93 -12.20
N SER A 138 17.85 12.21 -11.54
CA SER A 138 18.71 13.38 -11.83
C SER A 138 20.17 12.99 -12.02
N GLY A 139 20.99 13.98 -12.45
CA GLY A 139 22.41 13.78 -12.74
C GLY A 139 22.67 13.38 -14.21
N THR A 140 23.88 12.95 -14.51
CA THR A 140 24.27 12.51 -15.86
C THR A 140 23.54 11.22 -16.25
N ARG A 141 23.43 10.95 -17.55
CA ARG A 141 22.84 9.69 -18.04
C ARG A 141 23.54 8.48 -17.44
N ALA A 142 24.87 8.47 -17.42
CA ALA A 142 25.64 7.35 -16.86
C ALA A 142 25.34 7.11 -15.36
N GLN A 143 25.16 8.17 -14.57
CA GLN A 143 24.76 8.06 -13.16
C GLN A 143 23.38 7.47 -13.01
N ARG A 144 22.40 7.98 -13.78
CA ARG A 144 21.03 7.46 -13.77
C ARG A 144 20.95 6.00 -14.21
N ASP A 145 21.71 5.62 -15.26
CA ASP A 145 21.73 4.24 -15.75
C ASP A 145 22.39 3.28 -14.75
N LYS A 146 23.44 3.73 -14.04
CA LYS A 146 24.04 2.97 -12.94
C LYS A 146 23.06 2.72 -11.80
N ALA A 147 22.33 3.76 -11.38
CA ALA A 147 21.31 3.66 -10.33
C ALA A 147 20.18 2.72 -10.76
N LEU A 148 19.70 2.83 -12.01
CA LEU A 148 18.64 1.97 -12.55
C LEU A 148 19.07 0.50 -12.63
N ALA A 149 20.30 0.24 -13.07
CA ALA A 149 20.84 -1.12 -13.09
C ALA A 149 20.89 -1.75 -11.69
N ALA A 150 21.30 -0.97 -10.68
CA ALA A 150 21.32 -1.40 -9.29
C ALA A 150 19.91 -1.66 -8.73
N ALA A 151 18.98 -0.75 -8.97
CA ALA A 151 17.59 -0.92 -8.56
C ALA A 151 16.97 -2.19 -9.18
N ALA A 152 17.17 -2.41 -10.47
CA ALA A 152 16.70 -3.61 -11.17
C ALA A 152 17.40 -4.90 -10.66
N PHE A 153 18.68 -4.83 -10.30
CA PHE A 153 19.39 -5.96 -9.70
C PHE A 153 18.77 -6.38 -8.38
N HIS A 154 18.45 -5.44 -7.48
CA HIS A 154 17.81 -5.75 -6.21
C HIS A 154 16.41 -6.35 -6.40
N TRP A 155 15.59 -5.80 -7.30
CA TRP A 155 14.28 -6.37 -7.60
C TRP A 155 14.37 -7.77 -8.22
N ARG A 156 15.35 -8.01 -9.10
CA ARG A 156 15.58 -9.34 -9.66
C ARG A 156 16.00 -10.35 -8.57
N ALA A 157 16.79 -9.92 -7.57
CA ALA A 157 17.16 -10.75 -6.44
C ALA A 157 15.94 -11.12 -5.58
N PHE A 158 15.05 -10.16 -5.30
CA PHE A 158 13.80 -10.42 -4.60
C PHE A 158 12.85 -11.32 -5.41
N ALA A 159 12.75 -11.10 -6.70
CA ALA A 159 11.97 -11.97 -7.59
C ALA A 159 12.49 -13.42 -7.56
N LYS A 160 13.82 -13.64 -7.54
CA LYS A 160 14.42 -14.96 -7.39
C LYS A 160 14.11 -15.59 -6.04
N ARG A 161 14.26 -14.82 -4.96
CA ARG A 161 14.05 -15.30 -3.59
C ARG A 161 12.62 -15.75 -3.35
N TYR A 162 11.66 -15.02 -3.85
CA TYR A 162 10.23 -15.22 -3.59
C TYR A 162 9.46 -15.84 -4.75
N LYS A 163 10.17 -16.37 -5.75
CA LYS A 163 9.55 -17.08 -6.86
C LYS A 163 8.68 -18.24 -6.38
N GLY A 164 7.48 -18.36 -6.92
CA GLY A 164 6.54 -19.43 -6.57
C GLY A 164 5.60 -19.11 -5.41
N ILE A 165 5.80 -18.01 -4.67
CA ILE A 165 4.80 -17.54 -3.71
C ILE A 165 3.63 -16.94 -4.52
N PRO A 166 2.39 -17.42 -4.35
CA PRO A 166 1.27 -16.96 -5.18
C PRO A 166 0.89 -15.50 -4.94
N ASN A 167 0.34 -14.84 -5.96
CA ASN A 167 -0.06 -13.42 -5.90
C ASN A 167 -1.09 -13.10 -4.82
N ARG A 168 -1.89 -14.06 -4.36
CA ARG A 168 -2.79 -13.86 -3.21
C ARG A 168 -2.05 -13.64 -1.89
N GLN A 169 -0.77 -13.99 -1.80
CA GLN A 169 0.06 -13.88 -0.59
C GLN A 169 1.09 -12.75 -0.69
N LEU A 170 1.60 -12.47 -1.91
CA LEU A 170 2.71 -11.55 -2.08
C LEU A 170 2.59 -10.72 -3.36
N SER A 171 2.85 -9.44 -3.21
CA SER A 171 3.08 -8.50 -4.32
C SER A 171 4.31 -7.63 -4.06
N PHE A 172 4.81 -6.99 -5.13
CA PHE A 172 5.93 -6.06 -5.08
C PHE A 172 5.46 -4.65 -5.40
N ASP A 173 5.96 -3.66 -4.68
CA ASP A 173 5.65 -2.24 -4.83
C ASP A 173 6.97 -1.49 -5.10
N LEU A 174 7.14 -1.02 -6.34
CA LEU A 174 8.44 -0.80 -6.96
C LEU A 174 9.28 0.30 -6.32
N ILE A 175 8.71 1.49 -6.16
CA ILE A 175 9.40 2.70 -5.67
C ILE A 175 8.40 3.52 -4.88
N ASN A 176 8.78 3.90 -3.66
CA ASN A 176 7.97 4.80 -2.87
C ASN A 176 8.05 6.24 -3.38
N GLU A 177 6.89 6.84 -3.60
CA GLU A 177 6.73 8.29 -3.78
C GLU A 177 7.70 8.92 -4.78
N PRO A 178 7.60 8.61 -6.09
CA PRO A 178 8.38 9.29 -7.10
C PRO A 178 8.28 10.81 -6.97
N PRO A 179 9.33 11.57 -7.34
CA PRO A 179 9.44 12.98 -7.02
C PRO A 179 8.29 13.84 -7.54
N LYS A 180 8.16 15.06 -6.99
CA LYS A 180 7.25 16.07 -7.52
C LYS A 180 7.78 16.59 -8.86
N MET A 181 6.88 16.77 -9.82
CA MET A 181 7.23 17.31 -11.14
C MET A 181 7.93 18.66 -11.05
N ARG A 182 7.49 19.54 -10.13
CA ARG A 182 8.10 20.85 -9.89
C ARG A 182 9.54 20.79 -9.37
N SER A 183 9.98 19.65 -8.86
CA SER A 183 11.33 19.46 -8.30
C SER A 183 12.37 19.07 -9.34
N TYR A 184 11.95 18.96 -10.62
CA TYR A 184 12.79 18.52 -11.75
C TYR A 184 12.54 19.37 -12.97
N GLU A 185 13.62 19.66 -13.70
CA GLU A 185 13.54 20.24 -15.03
C GLU A 185 13.29 19.11 -16.05
N GLY A 186 12.29 19.30 -16.93
CA GLY A 186 12.04 18.41 -18.06
C GLY A 186 11.11 17.23 -17.79
N TYR A 187 11.31 16.17 -18.51
CA TYR A 187 10.42 15.03 -18.75
C TYR A 187 10.43 13.99 -17.61
N LEU A 188 10.01 14.39 -16.41
CA LEU A 188 10.02 13.50 -15.24
C LEU A 188 9.12 12.27 -15.43
N GLU A 189 7.94 12.44 -16.06
CA GLU A 189 7.03 11.32 -16.26
C GLU A 189 7.62 10.28 -17.19
N GLU A 190 8.24 10.70 -18.31
CA GLU A 190 8.91 9.78 -19.22
C GLU A 190 10.05 9.03 -18.54
N ARG A 191 10.83 9.73 -17.71
CA ARG A 191 11.90 9.07 -16.94
C ARG A 191 11.34 8.07 -15.95
N TYR A 192 10.25 8.40 -15.27
CA TYR A 192 9.60 7.46 -14.35
C TYR A 192 9.05 6.23 -15.10
N VAL A 193 8.41 6.42 -16.24
CA VAL A 193 7.93 5.34 -17.11
C VAL A 193 9.09 4.43 -17.55
N GLU A 194 10.24 5.01 -17.94
CA GLU A 194 11.45 4.24 -18.28
C GLU A 194 11.91 3.39 -17.09
N ILE A 195 11.99 3.97 -15.90
CA ILE A 195 12.38 3.28 -14.67
C ILE A 195 11.43 2.11 -14.38
N VAL A 196 10.12 2.36 -14.36
CA VAL A 196 9.11 1.33 -14.09
C VAL A 196 9.21 0.19 -15.08
N LYS A 197 9.33 0.48 -16.38
CA LYS A 197 9.51 -0.52 -17.44
C LYS A 197 10.72 -1.42 -17.18
N ALA A 198 11.86 -0.82 -16.81
CA ALA A 198 13.09 -1.57 -16.54
C ALA A 198 12.96 -2.47 -15.30
N LEU A 199 12.35 -1.97 -14.21
CA LEU A 199 12.14 -2.76 -12.99
C LEU A 199 11.16 -3.90 -13.23
N VAL A 200 10.06 -3.65 -13.92
CA VAL A 200 9.06 -4.67 -14.29
C VAL A 200 9.70 -5.74 -15.17
N ALA A 201 10.49 -5.37 -16.17
CA ALA A 201 11.20 -6.32 -17.02
C ALA A 201 12.15 -7.20 -16.20
N GLY A 202 12.92 -6.61 -15.27
CA GLY A 202 13.83 -7.36 -14.40
C GLY A 202 13.11 -8.34 -13.46
N ILE A 203 11.93 -7.98 -12.95
CA ILE A 203 11.11 -8.89 -12.13
C ILE A 203 10.52 -10.01 -12.98
N ARG A 204 9.92 -9.68 -14.13
CA ARG A 204 9.21 -10.64 -14.98
C ARG A 204 10.11 -11.59 -15.76
N GLU A 205 11.38 -11.25 -15.93
CA GLU A 205 12.38 -12.19 -16.42
C GLU A 205 12.50 -13.44 -15.49
N VAL A 206 12.29 -13.26 -14.20
CA VAL A 206 12.39 -14.30 -13.17
C VAL A 206 11.03 -14.87 -12.79
N ASP A 207 10.05 -14.01 -12.59
CA ASP A 207 8.68 -14.32 -12.14
C ASP A 207 7.66 -13.59 -13.04
N PRO A 208 7.33 -14.18 -14.20
CA PRO A 208 6.52 -13.52 -15.25
C PRO A 208 5.13 -13.07 -14.82
N LYS A 209 4.57 -13.71 -13.79
CA LYS A 209 3.20 -13.45 -13.33
C LYS A 209 3.13 -12.67 -12.02
N ARG A 210 4.26 -12.19 -11.48
CA ARG A 210 4.29 -11.46 -10.22
C ARG A 210 3.35 -10.26 -10.27
N LEU A 211 2.48 -10.15 -9.27
CA LEU A 211 1.66 -8.98 -9.01
C LEU A 211 2.56 -7.82 -8.57
N ILE A 212 2.48 -6.72 -9.31
CA ILE A 212 3.34 -5.55 -9.10
C ILE A 212 2.48 -4.31 -8.91
N PHE A 213 2.84 -3.51 -7.92
CA PHE A 213 2.31 -2.17 -7.66
C PHE A 213 3.34 -1.13 -8.08
N ALA A 214 2.88 0.02 -8.52
CA ALA A 214 3.71 1.17 -8.79
C ALA A 214 3.00 2.45 -8.32
N ASP A 215 3.68 3.27 -7.55
CA ASP A 215 3.14 4.56 -7.13
C ASP A 215 2.91 5.48 -8.34
N GLY A 216 1.94 6.37 -8.24
CA GLY A 216 1.81 7.51 -9.12
C GLY A 216 3.00 8.47 -8.95
N ILE A 217 3.18 9.40 -9.88
CA ILE A 217 4.15 10.49 -9.73
C ILE A 217 3.65 11.56 -8.75
N ASN A 218 4.45 12.60 -8.54
CA ASN A 218 4.14 13.69 -7.65
C ASN A 218 3.90 13.20 -6.21
N ILE A 219 4.86 12.42 -5.71
CA ILE A 219 4.78 11.74 -4.39
C ILE A 219 3.56 10.80 -4.26
N GLY A 220 3.27 10.08 -5.33
CA GLY A 220 2.15 9.13 -5.36
C GLY A 220 0.76 9.75 -5.53
N GLN A 221 0.65 11.07 -5.74
CA GLN A 221 -0.65 11.77 -5.81
C GLN A 221 -1.24 11.87 -7.22
N ALA A 222 -0.45 11.67 -8.25
CA ALA A 222 -0.90 11.82 -9.64
C ALA A 222 -0.80 10.49 -10.41
N PRO A 223 -1.82 10.13 -11.22
CA PRO A 223 -1.78 8.93 -12.05
C PRO A 223 -0.72 9.01 -13.13
N VAL A 224 -0.24 7.87 -13.61
CA VAL A 224 0.74 7.75 -14.69
C VAL A 224 0.17 6.92 -15.82
N MET A 225 -0.24 7.58 -16.89
CA MET A 225 -0.83 6.89 -18.05
C MET A 225 0.18 6.02 -18.81
N GLY A 226 1.46 6.42 -18.83
CA GLY A 226 2.52 5.73 -19.56
C GLY A 226 2.88 4.33 -19.07
N ILE A 227 2.34 3.91 -17.91
CA ILE A 227 2.53 2.56 -17.34
C ILE A 227 1.23 1.73 -17.32
N ALA A 228 0.12 2.25 -17.83
CA ALA A 228 -1.20 1.60 -17.77
C ALA A 228 -1.21 0.21 -18.42
N ASP A 229 -0.48 0.03 -19.52
CA ASP A 229 -0.44 -1.22 -20.30
C ASP A 229 0.57 -2.26 -19.78
N LEU A 230 1.25 -1.95 -18.66
CA LEU A 230 2.24 -2.86 -18.09
C LEU A 230 1.63 -3.96 -17.20
N GLY A 231 0.29 -4.00 -17.01
CA GLY A 231 -0.36 -4.96 -16.12
C GLY A 231 0.09 -4.76 -14.68
N LEU A 232 -0.05 -3.54 -14.15
CA LEU A 232 0.30 -3.13 -12.79
C LEU A 232 -0.94 -2.63 -12.08
N VAL A 233 -0.92 -2.70 -10.76
CA VAL A 233 -1.79 -1.89 -9.89
C VAL A 233 -1.12 -0.54 -9.69
N GLN A 234 -1.84 0.58 -9.88
CA GLN A 234 -1.29 1.86 -9.48
C GLN A 234 -1.64 2.16 -8.02
N SER A 235 -0.63 2.59 -7.28
CA SER A 235 -0.77 2.98 -5.88
C SER A 235 -0.83 4.51 -5.77
N THR A 236 -1.72 5.01 -4.92
CA THR A 236 -1.88 6.45 -4.66
C THR A 236 -1.67 6.79 -3.19
N ARG A 237 -1.71 8.09 -2.86
CA ARG A 237 -1.60 8.61 -1.50
C ARG A 237 -2.85 9.34 -1.07
N GLY A 238 -3.26 9.13 0.17
CA GLY A 238 -4.45 9.73 0.76
C GLY A 238 -4.11 10.74 1.85
N TYR A 239 -3.33 11.79 1.54
CA TYR A 239 -2.87 12.77 2.53
C TYR A 239 -3.39 14.20 2.30
N LEU A 240 -4.29 14.43 1.34
CA LEU A 240 -4.83 15.77 1.13
C LEU A 240 -6.06 16.04 2.00
N PRO A 241 -6.24 17.27 2.48
CA PRO A 241 -5.24 18.34 2.50
C PRO A 241 -4.18 18.09 3.58
N LYS A 242 -2.95 18.53 3.36
CA LYS A 242 -1.85 18.35 4.33
C LYS A 242 -2.06 19.13 5.61
N ALA A 243 -2.79 20.24 5.55
CA ALA A 243 -3.22 20.98 6.74
C ALA A 243 -4.04 20.13 7.71
N VAL A 244 -4.70 19.07 7.25
CA VAL A 244 -5.40 18.09 8.10
C VAL A 244 -4.49 16.89 8.40
N SER A 245 -3.98 16.23 7.37
CA SER A 245 -3.26 14.95 7.54
C SER A 245 -1.90 15.10 8.24
N HIS A 246 -1.24 16.25 8.11
CA HIS A 246 0.11 16.51 8.61
C HIS A 246 0.18 17.76 9.50
N TYR A 247 -0.93 18.16 10.13
CA TYR A 247 -0.94 19.35 10.97
C TYR A 247 0.25 19.38 11.93
N THR A 248 1.04 20.46 11.88
CA THR A 248 2.30 20.68 12.62
C THR A 248 3.44 19.69 12.38
N ALA A 249 3.36 18.85 11.37
CA ALA A 249 4.43 17.92 11.03
C ALA A 249 5.68 18.67 10.52
N SER A 250 6.76 18.62 11.28
CA SER A 250 7.97 19.40 11.01
C SER A 250 8.77 18.96 9.79
N TRP A 251 8.54 17.74 9.31
CA TRP A 251 9.21 17.18 8.11
C TRP A 251 8.54 17.54 6.80
N VAL A 252 7.35 18.16 6.84
CA VAL A 252 6.65 18.66 5.65
C VAL A 252 7.05 20.09 5.37
N PRO A 253 7.47 20.44 4.14
CA PRO A 253 7.77 21.81 3.76
C PRO A 253 6.58 22.75 4.01
N LYS A 254 6.84 23.93 4.55
CA LYS A 254 5.77 24.88 4.92
C LYS A 254 4.91 25.32 3.75
N ASP A 255 5.47 25.41 2.56
CA ASP A 255 4.76 25.79 1.33
C ASP A 255 3.82 24.70 0.78
N GLU A 256 3.80 23.56 1.44
CA GLU A 256 2.90 22.44 1.11
C GLU A 256 1.62 22.40 1.93
N PHE A 257 1.51 23.22 2.97
CA PHE A 257 0.29 23.31 3.76
C PHE A 257 -0.71 24.27 3.14
N GLU A 258 -1.96 23.85 3.08
CA GLU A 258 -3.08 24.65 2.58
C GLU A 258 -3.50 25.71 3.61
N SER A 259 -3.25 25.47 4.88
CA SER A 259 -3.48 26.39 6.01
C SER A 259 -2.60 26.02 7.21
N PHE A 260 -2.30 27.01 8.05
CA PHE A 260 -1.57 26.84 9.32
C PHE A 260 -2.47 26.94 10.56
N ASN A 261 -3.76 27.21 10.36
CA ASN A 261 -4.74 27.24 11.44
C ASN A 261 -4.96 25.82 12.01
N VAL A 262 -5.48 25.74 13.24
CA VAL A 262 -5.96 24.49 13.79
C VAL A 262 -7.02 23.94 12.83
N PRO A 263 -6.85 22.73 12.28
CA PRO A 263 -7.74 22.25 11.25
C PRO A 263 -9.16 21.97 11.79
N THR A 264 -10.12 22.16 10.94
CA THR A 264 -11.50 21.71 11.09
C THR A 264 -11.83 20.73 9.95
N TRP A 265 -12.96 20.06 10.02
CA TRP A 265 -13.47 19.30 8.88
C TRP A 265 -14.99 19.45 8.76
N PRO A 266 -15.52 19.94 7.62
CA PRO A 266 -14.80 20.53 6.48
C PRO A 266 -13.94 21.73 6.87
N MET A 267 -12.91 22.05 6.05
CA MET A 267 -12.04 23.21 6.28
C MET A 267 -12.05 24.20 5.13
N LYS A 268 -11.71 25.45 5.40
CA LYS A 268 -11.29 26.43 4.39
C LYS A 268 -9.80 26.61 4.44
N ASP A 269 -9.14 26.58 3.29
CA ASP A 269 -7.74 26.91 3.19
C ASP A 269 -7.50 28.44 3.23
N ASP A 270 -6.23 28.86 3.30
CA ASP A 270 -5.84 30.28 3.38
C ASP A 270 -6.16 31.05 2.06
N ARG A 271 -6.52 30.35 0.99
CA ARG A 271 -6.98 30.90 -0.29
C ARG A 271 -8.50 30.96 -0.42
N GLY A 272 -9.22 30.52 0.62
CA GLY A 272 -10.67 30.49 0.68
C GLY A 272 -11.30 29.27 0.00
N THR A 273 -10.51 28.28 -0.44
CA THR A 273 -11.03 27.02 -1.02
C THR A 273 -11.59 26.13 0.08
N THR A 274 -12.78 25.60 -0.13
CA THR A 274 -13.36 24.62 0.78
C THR A 274 -12.83 23.23 0.49
N TRP A 275 -12.31 22.58 1.52
CA TRP A 275 -11.95 21.17 1.54
C TRP A 275 -13.04 20.40 2.26
N ASP A 276 -13.73 19.58 1.52
CA ASP A 276 -14.80 18.69 1.96
C ASP A 276 -14.75 17.37 1.18
N ARG A 277 -15.73 16.52 1.36
CA ARG A 277 -15.84 15.25 0.65
C ARG A 277 -15.87 15.43 -0.89
N ALA A 278 -16.54 16.47 -1.39
CA ALA A 278 -16.62 16.71 -2.83
C ALA A 278 -15.25 17.10 -3.39
N ARG A 279 -14.50 17.94 -2.67
CA ARG A 279 -13.12 18.28 -3.03
C ARG A 279 -12.20 17.08 -2.95
N LEU A 280 -12.28 16.24 -1.91
CA LEU A 280 -11.51 14.99 -1.83
C LEU A 280 -11.79 14.08 -3.04
N LYS A 281 -13.04 13.98 -3.48
CA LYS A 281 -13.39 13.20 -4.67
C LYS A 281 -12.68 13.75 -5.91
N SER A 282 -12.67 15.06 -6.11
CA SER A 282 -12.02 15.69 -7.25
C SER A 282 -10.48 15.55 -7.22
N GLU A 283 -9.87 15.42 -6.04
CA GLU A 283 -8.43 15.25 -5.89
C GLU A 283 -7.98 13.78 -5.92
N TYR A 284 -8.77 12.86 -5.35
CA TYR A 284 -8.38 11.46 -5.23
C TYR A 284 -8.92 10.57 -6.34
N ILE A 285 -10.20 10.75 -6.72
CA ILE A 285 -10.87 9.78 -7.59
C ILE A 285 -10.85 10.24 -9.05
N ASP A 286 -11.25 11.48 -9.30
CA ASP A 286 -11.45 11.97 -10.65
C ASP A 286 -10.18 11.93 -11.53
N PRO A 287 -8.96 12.21 -11.03
CA PRO A 287 -7.75 12.11 -11.83
C PRO A 287 -7.43 10.68 -12.31
N TYR A 288 -7.90 9.66 -11.59
CA TYR A 288 -7.63 8.26 -11.92
C TYR A 288 -8.67 7.63 -12.86
N LYS A 289 -9.76 8.34 -13.20
CA LYS A 289 -10.78 7.83 -14.12
C LYS A 289 -10.22 7.31 -15.45
N PRO A 290 -9.28 8.00 -16.14
CA PRO A 290 -8.74 7.49 -17.38
C PRO A 290 -7.99 6.16 -17.25
N LEU A 291 -7.40 5.87 -16.08
CA LEU A 291 -6.77 4.58 -15.79
C LEU A 291 -7.81 3.50 -15.52
N ILE A 292 -8.83 3.84 -14.73
CA ILE A 292 -9.94 2.92 -14.40
C ILE A 292 -10.67 2.49 -15.67
N ASP A 293 -10.92 3.42 -16.60
CA ASP A 293 -11.55 3.15 -17.90
C ASP A 293 -10.71 2.18 -18.77
N ARG A 294 -9.41 2.06 -18.49
CA ARG A 294 -8.50 1.09 -19.11
C ARG A 294 -8.35 -0.21 -18.30
N GLY A 295 -9.13 -0.39 -17.23
CA GLY A 295 -9.10 -1.58 -16.38
C GLY A 295 -7.95 -1.62 -15.37
N VAL A 296 -7.21 -0.50 -15.17
CA VAL A 296 -6.15 -0.43 -14.16
C VAL A 296 -6.77 -0.34 -12.77
N GLN A 297 -6.36 -1.25 -11.88
CA GLN A 297 -6.77 -1.22 -10.48
C GLN A 297 -5.97 -0.21 -9.69
N ILE A 298 -6.60 0.44 -8.73
CA ILE A 298 -5.99 1.46 -7.86
C ILE A 298 -6.03 1.00 -6.41
N HIS A 299 -4.96 1.28 -5.68
CA HIS A 299 -4.86 1.03 -4.23
C HIS A 299 -4.29 2.26 -3.52
N VAL A 300 -4.79 2.59 -2.33
CA VAL A 300 -4.26 3.68 -1.52
C VAL A 300 -3.14 3.13 -0.62
N GLY A 301 -1.89 3.26 -1.09
CA GLY A 301 -0.73 2.65 -0.42
C GLY A 301 -0.38 3.28 0.91
N GLU A 302 -0.65 4.59 1.07
CA GLU A 302 -0.44 5.30 2.32
C GLU A 302 -1.49 6.40 2.52
N TRP A 303 -1.94 6.56 3.76
CA TRP A 303 -2.84 7.62 4.21
C TRP A 303 -2.92 7.67 5.74
N GLY A 304 -3.52 8.70 6.28
CA GLY A 304 -3.73 8.86 7.72
C GLY A 304 -3.54 10.29 8.18
N CYS A 305 -3.74 10.51 9.47
CA CYS A 305 -3.53 11.80 10.12
C CYS A 305 -2.48 11.71 11.23
N PHE A 306 -1.54 12.66 11.22
CA PHE A 306 -0.57 12.85 12.29
C PHE A 306 -1.27 13.13 13.62
N ASN A 307 -0.72 12.65 14.71
CA ASN A 307 -1.34 12.67 16.04
C ASN A 307 -1.56 14.08 16.64
N GLN A 308 -1.09 15.13 15.98
CA GLN A 308 -1.33 16.51 16.38
C GLN A 308 -2.64 17.10 15.80
N THR A 309 -3.21 16.45 14.80
CA THR A 309 -4.52 16.84 14.27
C THR A 309 -5.61 16.46 15.28
N PRO A 310 -6.55 17.37 15.61
CA PRO A 310 -7.62 17.06 16.55
C PRO A 310 -8.37 15.77 16.17
N HIS A 311 -8.67 14.92 17.14
CA HIS A 311 -9.17 13.56 16.91
C HIS A 311 -10.52 13.55 16.17
N GLU A 312 -11.46 14.40 16.55
CA GLU A 312 -12.76 14.45 15.88
C GLU A 312 -12.64 14.94 14.42
N VAL A 313 -11.68 15.83 14.13
CA VAL A 313 -11.35 16.25 12.76
C VAL A 313 -10.76 15.09 11.99
N THR A 314 -9.83 14.35 12.61
CA THR A 314 -9.24 13.14 12.03
C THR A 314 -10.32 12.13 11.64
N LEU A 315 -11.25 11.81 12.56
CA LEU A 315 -12.31 10.84 12.30
C LEU A 315 -13.29 11.30 11.20
N ALA A 316 -13.62 12.59 11.18
CA ALA A 316 -14.52 13.14 10.17
C ALA A 316 -13.89 13.09 8.76
N TRP A 317 -12.62 13.51 8.64
CA TRP A 317 -11.87 13.44 7.40
C TRP A 317 -11.63 11.99 6.93
N MET A 318 -11.28 11.08 7.85
CA MET A 318 -11.13 9.66 7.56
C MET A 318 -12.43 9.03 7.04
N ARG A 319 -13.58 9.39 7.62
CA ARG A 319 -14.87 8.89 7.18
C ARG A 319 -15.16 9.25 5.72
N ASP A 320 -14.91 10.49 5.33
CA ASP A 320 -15.14 10.95 3.97
C ASP A 320 -14.18 10.26 3.00
N SER A 321 -12.90 10.17 3.34
CA SER A 321 -11.88 9.46 2.54
C SER A 321 -12.24 7.98 2.34
N LEU A 322 -12.53 7.26 3.43
CA LEU A 322 -12.90 5.85 3.40
C LEU A 322 -14.17 5.59 2.59
N SER A 323 -15.18 6.50 2.70
CA SER A 323 -16.40 6.37 1.92
C SER A 323 -16.15 6.47 0.42
N LEU A 324 -15.29 7.42 0.00
CA LEU A 324 -14.90 7.60 -1.40
C LEU A 324 -14.16 6.39 -1.94
N TRP A 325 -13.20 5.84 -1.21
CA TRP A 325 -12.47 4.65 -1.65
C TRP A 325 -13.34 3.41 -1.69
N LYS A 326 -14.27 3.25 -0.74
CA LYS A 326 -15.26 2.17 -0.77
C LYS A 326 -16.16 2.26 -2.00
N GLU A 327 -16.66 3.44 -2.33
CA GLU A 327 -17.47 3.69 -3.53
C GLU A 327 -16.68 3.43 -4.82
N ALA A 328 -15.38 3.76 -4.84
CA ALA A 328 -14.49 3.50 -5.96
C ALA A 328 -14.00 2.02 -6.04
N GLY A 329 -14.29 1.20 -5.04
CA GLY A 329 -13.78 -0.17 -4.96
C GLY A 329 -12.31 -0.29 -4.57
N TRP A 330 -11.69 0.79 -4.08
CA TRP A 330 -10.27 0.81 -3.74
C TRP A 330 -9.98 0.28 -2.35
N GLY A 331 -8.94 -0.55 -2.25
CA GLY A 331 -8.32 -0.93 -0.98
C GLY A 331 -7.38 0.14 -0.45
N TYR A 332 -6.89 -0.06 0.78
CA TYR A 332 -6.00 0.91 1.42
C TYR A 332 -5.06 0.28 2.45
N SER A 333 -3.98 0.99 2.77
CA SER A 333 -3.11 0.71 3.92
C SER A 333 -2.83 1.98 4.73
N LEU A 334 -3.33 2.02 5.99
CA LEU A 334 -3.13 3.14 6.90
C LEU A 334 -1.63 3.28 7.25
N TRP A 335 -1.14 4.48 7.31
CA TRP A 335 0.19 4.81 7.79
C TRP A 335 0.14 5.30 9.25
N ASN A 336 0.30 4.45 10.27
CA ASN A 336 0.67 3.05 10.33
C ASN A 336 -0.28 2.25 11.25
N LEU A 337 0.06 1.03 11.69
CA LEU A 337 -0.70 0.29 12.71
C LEU A 337 -0.43 0.87 14.09
N ARG A 338 0.86 0.97 14.48
CA ARG A 338 1.33 1.56 15.74
C ARG A 338 2.19 2.77 15.47
N GLY A 339 2.00 3.84 16.23
CA GLY A 339 2.75 5.10 16.12
C GLY A 339 1.89 6.29 15.72
N SER A 340 2.51 7.40 15.39
CA SER A 340 1.88 8.73 15.35
C SER A 340 0.72 8.91 14.36
N PHE A 341 0.54 8.02 13.40
CA PHE A 341 -0.61 7.98 12.50
C PHE A 341 -1.52 6.78 12.80
N GLY A 342 -1.11 5.92 13.72
CA GLY A 342 -1.69 4.61 13.95
C GLY A 342 -2.96 4.60 14.77
N VAL A 343 -3.57 3.43 14.74
CA VAL A 343 -4.73 3.11 15.57
C VAL A 343 -4.31 2.65 16.97
N MET A 344 -3.05 2.23 17.13
CA MET A 344 -2.44 1.90 18.42
C MET A 344 -1.22 2.77 18.71
N ASP A 345 -1.02 3.08 19.99
CA ASP A 345 0.14 3.81 20.52
C ASP A 345 0.44 5.12 19.79
N SER A 346 -0.59 5.80 19.32
CA SER A 346 -0.43 7.02 18.52
C SER A 346 0.00 8.24 19.35
N ASP A 347 -0.09 8.18 20.68
CA ASP A 347 0.17 9.27 21.60
C ASP A 347 -0.61 10.56 21.28
N ARG A 348 -1.78 10.45 20.65
CA ARG A 348 -2.70 11.54 20.42
C ARG A 348 -3.27 12.00 21.75
N LYS A 349 -3.22 13.30 22.04
CA LYS A 349 -3.51 13.85 23.37
C LYS A 349 -5.00 13.91 23.71
N ASP A 350 -5.85 13.92 22.70
CA ASP A 350 -7.31 14.10 22.82
C ASP A 350 -8.10 12.79 22.57
N VAL A 351 -7.42 11.64 22.72
CA VAL A 351 -8.03 10.31 22.64
C VAL A 351 -8.13 9.68 24.02
N LEU A 352 -9.32 9.19 24.35
CA LEU A 352 -9.51 8.27 25.48
C LEU A 352 -9.16 6.85 24.99
N TYR A 353 -7.94 6.44 25.27
CA TYR A 353 -7.47 5.12 24.87
C TYR A 353 -8.09 3.99 25.71
N GLU A 354 -8.34 2.88 25.05
CA GLU A 354 -8.63 1.59 25.67
C GLU A 354 -7.30 0.82 25.85
N GLU A 355 -7.15 0.13 26.98
CA GLU A 355 -6.07 -0.85 27.11
C GLU A 355 -6.39 -2.08 26.26
N TYR A 356 -5.48 -2.47 25.37
CA TYR A 356 -5.64 -3.62 24.50
C TYR A 356 -4.34 -4.42 24.42
N LYS A 357 -4.27 -5.53 25.19
CA LYS A 357 -3.14 -6.47 25.18
C LYS A 357 -1.77 -5.77 25.41
N GLY A 358 -1.73 -4.79 26.30
CA GLY A 358 -0.53 -4.02 26.63
C GLY A 358 -0.30 -2.75 25.79
N HIS A 359 -1.23 -2.41 24.89
CA HIS A 359 -1.16 -1.26 24.00
C HIS A 359 -2.30 -0.27 24.25
N LYS A 360 -2.09 0.99 23.86
CA LYS A 360 -3.10 2.05 23.90
C LYS A 360 -3.88 2.02 22.58
N LEU A 361 -5.13 1.58 22.58
CA LEU A 361 -5.98 1.48 21.41
C LEU A 361 -6.91 2.68 21.27
N ASP A 362 -6.91 3.31 20.10
CA ASP A 362 -7.96 4.24 19.66
C ASP A 362 -9.14 3.44 19.11
N ARG A 363 -10.12 3.13 20.00
CA ARG A 363 -11.30 2.33 19.66
C ARG A 363 -12.16 3.00 18.59
N LYS A 364 -12.34 4.32 18.65
CA LYS A 364 -13.17 5.05 17.67
C LYS A 364 -12.58 4.96 16.27
N MET A 365 -11.25 5.12 16.14
CA MET A 365 -10.58 5.00 14.85
C MET A 365 -10.65 3.55 14.34
N LEU A 366 -10.43 2.54 15.19
CA LEU A 366 -10.55 1.14 14.78
C LEU A 366 -11.95 0.81 14.26
N GLU A 367 -13.00 1.18 14.98
CA GLU A 367 -14.38 0.90 14.54
C GLU A 367 -14.74 1.64 13.23
N LEU A 368 -14.20 2.86 13.05
CA LEU A 368 -14.35 3.57 11.78
C LEU A 368 -13.66 2.79 10.63
N LEU A 369 -12.43 2.33 10.82
CA LEU A 369 -11.71 1.52 9.81
C LEU A 369 -12.44 0.21 9.48
N LYS A 370 -13.02 -0.45 10.47
CA LYS A 370 -13.79 -1.71 10.30
C LYS A 370 -15.10 -1.51 9.55
N GLN A 371 -15.74 -0.36 9.69
CA GLN A 371 -17.01 -0.03 9.03
C GLN A 371 -16.85 0.06 7.50
N TYR A 372 -15.73 0.46 7.04
CA TYR A 372 -15.43 0.68 5.63
C TYR A 372 -14.49 -0.40 5.07
#